data_4c6edc6e29fbb184035aad0594007e7c
#
_entry.id   4c6edc6e29fbb184035aad0594007e7c
#
_cell.length_a   1.000
_cell.length_b   1.000
_cell.length_c   1.000
_cell.angle_alpha   90.00
_cell.angle_beta   90.00
_cell.angle_gamma   90.00
#
_symmetry.space_group_name_H-M   'P 1'
#
loop_
_entity.id
_entity.type
_entity.pdbx_description
1 polymer ?
#
loop_
_entity_poly.entity_id
_entity_poly.type
_entity_poly.pdbx_seq_one_letter_code
_entity_poly.pdbx_strand_id
1 'polypeptide(L)'
;MPTENKLKLNGGEFLLKESLSNEIFTPEDFSEEQLMMKETIVDFMDREIWPDKMKYEEKNYDLTVQAMKKIGDLGLLGVSLEEKYGGMGMDFVSTMLAVDYVSGTSGSVATAYGAHTGIAILPIYLFGNENQKQKYLPKLASGEWFGSYCLTEPTAGSDANSGK
;
A
#
# COMPACT_ATOMS: atom_id res chain seq x y z
N MET A 1 4.44 -10.19 31.89
CA MET A 1 5.86 -10.57 31.71
C MET A 1 6.34 -9.85 30.46
N PRO A 2 7.47 -9.14 30.45
CA PRO A 2 7.95 -8.54 29.23
C PRO A 2 8.32 -9.67 28.25
N THR A 3 7.68 -9.69 27.09
CA THR A 3 8.02 -10.58 25.99
C THR A 3 9.45 -10.26 25.58
N GLU A 4 10.38 -11.18 25.80
CA GLU A 4 11.71 -11.11 25.20
C GLU A 4 11.53 -10.83 23.69
N ASN A 5 12.11 -9.74 23.25
CA ASN A 5 12.15 -9.36 21.83
C ASN A 5 13.05 -10.36 21.10
N LYS A 6 12.55 -11.56 20.84
CA LYS A 6 13.26 -12.57 20.07
C LYS A 6 13.41 -12.06 18.66
N LEU A 7 14.62 -12.02 18.17
CA LEU A 7 14.90 -11.72 16.76
C LEU A 7 14.12 -12.71 15.91
N LYS A 8 13.13 -12.19 15.18
CA LYS A 8 12.43 -12.95 14.16
C LYS A 8 13.34 -13.13 12.94
N LEU A 9 13.16 -14.23 12.24
CA LEU A 9 13.84 -14.46 10.96
C LEU A 9 13.39 -13.39 9.94
N ASN A 10 14.29 -13.04 9.04
CA ASN A 10 13.92 -12.20 7.90
C ASN A 10 12.94 -12.93 7.00
N GLY A 11 12.12 -12.17 6.28
CA GLY A 11 11.09 -12.75 5.41
C GLY A 11 11.66 -13.78 4.43
N GLY A 12 11.07 -14.98 4.43
CA GLY A 12 11.49 -16.09 3.57
C GLY A 12 12.67 -16.94 4.09
N GLU A 13 13.40 -16.54 5.12
CA GLU A 13 14.53 -17.34 5.65
C GLU A 13 14.08 -18.71 6.14
N PHE A 14 12.86 -18.83 6.67
CA PHE A 14 12.28 -20.10 7.12
C PHE A 14 12.13 -21.14 6.00
N LEU A 15 12.19 -20.72 4.73
CA LEU A 15 12.21 -21.63 3.59
C LEU A 15 13.59 -22.23 3.33
N LEU A 16 14.65 -21.64 3.88
CA LEU A 16 16.04 -21.98 3.60
C LEU A 16 16.79 -22.50 4.84
N LYS A 17 16.26 -22.28 6.02
CA LYS A 17 16.88 -22.62 7.30
C LYS A 17 15.97 -23.49 8.14
N GLU A 18 16.54 -24.40 8.91
CA GLU A 18 15.83 -25.00 10.04
C GLU A 18 15.48 -23.89 11.04
N SER A 19 14.22 -23.78 11.39
CA SER A 19 13.71 -22.72 12.25
C SER A 19 12.62 -23.24 13.17
N LEU A 20 12.54 -22.64 14.34
CA LEU A 20 11.45 -22.92 15.29
C LEU A 20 10.24 -22.03 14.94
N SER A 21 9.05 -22.51 15.23
CA SER A 21 7.80 -21.78 14.95
C SER A 21 7.75 -20.39 15.59
N ASN A 22 8.38 -20.20 16.74
CA ASN A 22 8.44 -18.93 17.46
C ASN A 22 9.46 -17.92 16.87
N GLU A 23 10.26 -18.33 15.90
CA GLU A 23 11.20 -17.46 15.16
C GLU A 23 10.60 -16.89 13.89
N ILE A 24 9.46 -17.44 13.44
CA ILE A 24 8.77 -17.01 12.24
C ILE A 24 7.75 -15.93 12.62
N PHE A 25 7.71 -14.85 11.82
CA PHE A 25 6.69 -13.82 11.97
C PHE A 25 5.35 -14.33 11.41
N THR A 26 4.30 -14.25 12.20
CA THR A 26 2.95 -14.72 11.87
C THR A 26 1.91 -13.65 12.19
N PRO A 27 0.65 -13.79 11.73
CA PRO A 27 -0.42 -12.81 12.04
C PRO A 27 -0.65 -12.57 13.55
N GLU A 28 -0.29 -13.52 14.41
CA GLU A 28 -0.35 -13.39 15.86
C GLU A 28 0.69 -12.43 16.42
N ASP A 29 1.70 -12.07 15.63
CA ASP A 29 2.76 -11.11 16.00
C ASP A 29 2.41 -9.66 15.60
N PHE A 30 1.26 -9.40 14.97
CA PHE A 30 0.85 -8.04 14.64
C PHE A 30 0.69 -7.19 15.91
N SER A 31 1.17 -5.94 15.84
CA SER A 31 1.01 -4.97 16.91
C SER A 31 -0.47 -4.55 17.05
N GLU A 32 -0.82 -3.98 18.21
CA GLU A 32 -2.16 -3.42 18.42
C GLU A 32 -2.51 -2.34 17.38
N GLU A 33 -1.53 -1.52 16.98
CA GLU A 33 -1.70 -0.49 15.97
C GLU A 33 -1.99 -1.09 14.58
N GLN A 34 -1.26 -2.16 14.21
CA GLN A 34 -1.51 -2.91 12.97
C GLN A 34 -2.88 -3.56 12.96
N LEU A 35 -3.31 -4.12 14.09
CA LEU A 35 -4.65 -4.71 14.22
C LEU A 35 -5.76 -3.65 14.13
N MET A 36 -5.59 -2.48 14.75
CA MET A 36 -6.55 -1.37 14.63
C MET A 36 -6.64 -0.86 13.18
N MET A 37 -5.49 -0.73 12.50
CA MET A 37 -5.47 -0.37 11.08
C MET A 37 -6.21 -1.40 10.23
N LYS A 38 -5.97 -2.69 10.46
CA LYS A 38 -6.67 -3.79 9.79
C LYS A 38 -8.19 -3.67 9.97
N GLU A 39 -8.67 -3.50 11.21
CA GLU A 39 -10.10 -3.36 11.50
C GLU A 39 -10.71 -2.16 10.78
N THR A 40 -10.01 -1.02 10.76
CA THR A 40 -10.42 0.17 10.04
C THR A 40 -10.56 -0.08 8.54
N ILE A 41 -9.61 -0.80 7.95
CA ILE A 41 -9.64 -1.13 6.52
C ILE A 41 -10.81 -2.07 6.22
N VAL A 42 -10.98 -3.13 6.99
CA VAL A 42 -12.07 -4.11 6.80
C VAL A 42 -13.41 -3.40 6.87
N ASP A 43 -13.64 -2.59 7.91
CA ASP A 43 -14.90 -1.84 8.09
C ASP A 43 -15.17 -0.88 6.91
N PHE A 44 -14.13 -0.17 6.46
CA PHE A 44 -14.23 0.70 5.29
C PHE A 44 -14.56 -0.07 4.02
N MET A 45 -13.85 -1.16 3.74
CA MET A 45 -14.05 -1.96 2.54
C MET A 45 -15.45 -2.59 2.50
N ASP A 46 -15.94 -3.06 3.62
CA ASP A 46 -17.28 -3.67 3.75
C ASP A 46 -18.40 -2.64 3.57
N ARG A 47 -18.23 -1.44 4.09
CA ARG A 47 -19.26 -0.38 4.02
C ARG A 47 -19.24 0.43 2.75
N GLU A 48 -18.07 0.76 2.24
CA GLU A 48 -17.91 1.74 1.17
C GLU A 48 -17.62 1.10 -0.19
N ILE A 49 -17.00 -0.07 -0.23
CA ILE A 49 -16.56 -0.69 -1.48
C ILE A 49 -17.43 -1.89 -1.86
N TRP A 50 -17.65 -2.80 -0.91
CA TRP A 50 -18.38 -4.04 -1.17
C TRP A 50 -19.78 -3.86 -1.77
N PRO A 51 -20.63 -2.93 -1.29
CA PRO A 51 -21.97 -2.76 -1.83
C PRO A 51 -21.98 -2.38 -3.32
N ASP A 52 -20.97 -1.68 -3.77
CA ASP A 52 -20.85 -1.15 -5.13
C ASP A 52 -19.80 -1.86 -5.98
N LYS A 53 -19.28 -3.01 -5.54
CA LYS A 53 -18.13 -3.68 -6.21
C LYS A 53 -18.32 -3.88 -7.70
N MET A 54 -19.54 -4.21 -8.16
CA MET A 54 -19.81 -4.40 -9.57
C MET A 54 -19.67 -3.10 -10.37
N LYS A 55 -20.01 -1.95 -9.80
CA LYS A 55 -19.85 -0.65 -10.44
C LYS A 55 -18.38 -0.30 -10.69
N TYR A 56 -17.48 -0.71 -9.78
CA TYR A 56 -16.04 -0.58 -9.99
C TYR A 56 -15.55 -1.43 -11.15
N GLU A 57 -16.01 -2.69 -11.23
CA GLU A 57 -15.64 -3.62 -12.30
C GLU A 57 -16.22 -3.15 -13.68
N GLU A 58 -17.35 -2.45 -13.68
CA GLU A 58 -17.95 -1.80 -14.85
C GLU A 58 -17.26 -0.49 -15.24
N LYS A 59 -16.11 -0.17 -14.63
CA LYS A 59 -15.27 1.00 -14.89
C LYS A 59 -15.94 2.34 -14.57
N ASN A 60 -16.69 2.40 -13.47
CA ASN A 60 -17.15 3.68 -12.94
C ASN A 60 -15.96 4.42 -12.31
N TYR A 61 -15.24 5.17 -13.14
CA TYR A 61 -14.02 5.88 -12.72
C TYR A 61 -14.28 6.95 -11.67
N ASP A 62 -15.42 7.64 -11.72
CA ASP A 62 -15.77 8.65 -10.71
C ASP A 62 -15.90 8.01 -9.33
N LEU A 63 -16.51 6.84 -9.26
CA LEU A 63 -16.64 6.08 -8.02
C LEU A 63 -15.27 5.63 -7.52
N THR A 64 -14.39 5.17 -8.42
CA THR A 64 -13.01 4.78 -8.08
C THR A 64 -12.23 5.97 -7.51
N VAL A 65 -12.34 7.14 -8.13
CA VAL A 65 -11.71 8.38 -7.62
C VAL A 65 -12.21 8.73 -6.22
N GLN A 66 -13.53 8.62 -5.98
CA GLN A 66 -14.11 8.87 -4.66
C GLN A 66 -13.60 7.87 -3.62
N ALA A 67 -13.53 6.58 -3.95
CA ALA A 67 -12.99 5.55 -3.08
C ALA A 67 -11.52 5.85 -2.72
N MET A 68 -10.69 6.18 -3.70
CA MET A 68 -9.28 6.52 -3.49
C MET A 68 -9.10 7.75 -2.60
N LYS A 69 -9.95 8.78 -2.72
CA LYS A 69 -9.94 9.93 -1.82
C LYS A 69 -10.26 9.54 -0.38
N LYS A 70 -11.31 8.72 -0.17
CA LYS A 70 -11.67 8.22 1.16
C LYS A 70 -10.55 7.35 1.76
N ILE A 71 -9.87 6.54 0.95
CA ILE A 71 -8.69 5.77 1.36
C ILE A 71 -7.57 6.73 1.79
N GLY A 72 -7.39 7.85 1.07
CA GLY A 72 -6.45 8.92 1.43
C GLY A 72 -6.82 9.62 2.75
N ASP A 73 -8.11 9.92 2.97
CA ASP A 73 -8.60 10.52 4.21
C ASP A 73 -8.33 9.63 5.43
N LEU A 74 -8.27 8.31 5.24
CA LEU A 74 -7.86 7.35 6.26
C LEU A 74 -6.33 7.23 6.43
N GLY A 75 -5.53 7.96 5.64
CA GLY A 75 -4.06 7.89 5.65
C GLY A 75 -3.47 6.67 4.92
N LEU A 76 -4.31 5.81 4.37
CA LEU A 76 -3.90 4.51 3.82
C LEU A 76 -3.13 4.61 2.50
N LEU A 77 -3.12 5.75 1.82
CA LEU A 77 -2.28 5.99 0.64
C LEU A 77 -0.81 6.26 1.00
N GLY A 78 -0.53 6.58 2.27
CA GLY A 78 0.79 6.97 2.74
C GLY A 78 1.29 6.15 3.94
N VAL A 79 0.91 4.87 4.09
CA VAL A 79 1.21 4.05 5.28
C VAL A 79 2.69 4.09 5.66
N SER A 80 3.60 3.85 4.71
CA SER A 80 5.05 3.82 4.97
C SER A 80 5.78 5.14 4.70
N LEU A 81 5.08 6.19 4.26
CA LEU A 81 5.70 7.48 4.10
C LEU A 81 5.96 8.12 5.46
N GLU A 82 7.10 8.82 5.59
CA GLU A 82 7.38 9.64 6.76
C GLU A 82 6.30 10.72 6.96
N GLU A 83 6.01 11.04 8.21
CA GLU A 83 5.00 12.08 8.59
C GLU A 83 5.26 13.44 7.92
N LYS A 84 6.54 13.81 7.74
CA LYS A 84 6.92 15.08 7.06
C LYS A 84 6.43 15.16 5.60
N TYR A 85 6.03 14.04 5.00
CA TYR A 85 5.43 13.97 3.67
C TYR A 85 3.93 13.61 3.71
N GLY A 86 3.32 13.69 4.89
CA GLY A 86 1.90 13.41 5.08
C GLY A 86 1.56 11.92 5.20
N GLY A 87 2.55 11.08 5.47
CA GLY A 87 2.36 9.65 5.70
C GLY A 87 2.13 9.30 7.18
N MET A 88 1.92 8.01 7.44
CA MET A 88 1.73 7.47 8.79
C MET A 88 3.05 7.04 9.45
N GLY A 89 4.15 6.95 8.72
CA GLY A 89 5.45 6.54 9.25
C GLY A 89 5.53 5.09 9.71
N MET A 90 4.59 4.24 9.30
CA MET A 90 4.53 2.84 9.69
C MET A 90 5.52 1.97 8.91
N ASP A 91 5.73 0.76 9.36
CA ASP A 91 6.66 -0.19 8.77
C ASP A 91 6.14 -0.86 7.48
N PHE A 92 7.00 -1.68 6.87
CA PHE A 92 6.65 -2.40 5.65
C PHE A 92 5.60 -3.50 5.89
N VAL A 93 5.56 -4.10 7.08
CA VAL A 93 4.52 -5.09 7.44
C VAL A 93 3.16 -4.43 7.42
N SER A 94 3.04 -3.23 7.99
CA SER A 94 1.83 -2.42 7.96
C SER A 94 1.38 -2.08 6.54
N THR A 95 2.33 -1.76 5.66
CA THR A 95 2.04 -1.53 4.24
C THR A 95 1.48 -2.78 3.57
N MET A 96 2.08 -3.94 3.81
CA MET A 96 1.59 -5.20 3.23
C MET A 96 0.23 -5.60 3.78
N LEU A 97 -0.01 -5.35 5.06
CA LEU A 97 -1.31 -5.56 5.69
C LEU A 97 -2.39 -4.69 5.03
N ALA A 98 -2.09 -3.40 4.80
CA ALA A 98 -3.01 -2.50 4.11
C ALA A 98 -3.28 -2.96 2.67
N VAL A 99 -2.26 -3.36 1.92
CA VAL A 99 -2.40 -3.90 0.56
C VAL A 99 -3.30 -5.13 0.54
N ASP A 100 -3.10 -6.08 1.45
CA ASP A 100 -3.86 -7.34 1.52
C ASP A 100 -5.35 -7.06 1.72
N TYR A 101 -5.71 -6.27 2.73
CA TYR A 101 -7.11 -6.01 3.05
C TYR A 101 -7.81 -5.06 2.07
N VAL A 102 -7.13 -4.05 1.54
CA VAL A 102 -7.71 -3.19 0.48
C VAL A 102 -7.94 -3.99 -0.79
N SER A 103 -7.07 -4.95 -1.09
CA SER A 103 -7.15 -5.72 -2.34
C SER A 103 -8.21 -6.83 -2.30
N GLY A 104 -8.69 -7.22 -1.13
CA GLY A 104 -9.58 -8.37 -0.96
C GLY A 104 -11.01 -8.19 -1.49
N THR A 105 -11.45 -6.96 -1.74
CA THR A 105 -12.86 -6.65 -2.05
C THR A 105 -13.14 -6.46 -3.54
N SER A 106 -12.31 -5.68 -4.23
CA SER A 106 -12.48 -5.33 -5.65
C SER A 106 -11.13 -5.28 -6.35
N GLY A 107 -11.01 -6.00 -7.47
CA GLY A 107 -9.80 -6.00 -8.30
C GLY A 107 -9.51 -4.61 -8.91
N SER A 108 -10.53 -3.86 -9.26
CA SER A 108 -10.40 -2.50 -9.80
C SER A 108 -9.85 -1.53 -8.76
N VAL A 109 -10.38 -1.55 -7.52
CA VAL A 109 -9.87 -0.73 -6.41
C VAL A 109 -8.47 -1.16 -6.02
N ALA A 110 -8.20 -2.47 -5.94
CA ALA A 110 -6.88 -3.03 -5.66
C ALA A 110 -5.82 -2.53 -6.66
N THR A 111 -6.15 -2.56 -7.95
CA THR A 111 -5.25 -2.08 -9.02
C THR A 111 -4.99 -0.58 -8.90
N ALA A 112 -6.02 0.24 -8.67
CA ALA A 112 -5.88 1.67 -8.48
C ALA A 112 -5.01 2.00 -7.26
N TYR A 113 -5.26 1.34 -6.14
CA TYR A 113 -4.49 1.47 -4.90
C TYR A 113 -3.01 1.08 -5.10
N GLY A 114 -2.76 -0.11 -5.64
CA GLY A 114 -1.41 -0.62 -5.86
C GLY A 114 -0.60 0.20 -6.88
N ALA A 115 -1.23 0.65 -7.97
CA ALA A 115 -0.59 1.54 -8.94
C ALA A 115 -0.23 2.88 -8.30
N HIS A 116 -1.11 3.44 -7.50
CA HIS A 116 -0.88 4.71 -6.84
C HIS A 116 0.22 4.62 -5.76
N THR A 117 0.10 3.68 -4.83
CA THR A 117 1.03 3.56 -3.70
C THR A 117 2.38 2.96 -4.10
N GLY A 118 2.38 1.89 -4.88
CA GLY A 118 3.57 1.13 -5.25
C GLY A 118 4.33 1.69 -6.44
N ILE A 119 3.61 2.12 -7.49
CA ILE A 119 4.27 2.50 -8.75
C ILE A 119 4.43 4.02 -8.90
N ALA A 120 3.58 4.81 -8.28
CA ALA A 120 3.69 6.27 -8.35
C ALA A 120 4.37 6.88 -7.11
N ILE A 121 3.90 6.59 -5.91
CA ILE A 121 4.43 7.18 -4.66
C ILE A 121 5.85 6.66 -4.38
N LEU A 122 6.03 5.35 -4.40
CA LEU A 122 7.28 4.72 -3.97
C LEU A 122 8.51 5.16 -4.77
N PRO A 123 8.49 5.27 -6.11
CA PRO A 123 9.63 5.80 -6.87
C PRO A 123 9.99 7.23 -6.51
N ILE A 124 8.99 8.10 -6.29
CA ILE A 124 9.25 9.49 -5.87
C ILE A 124 9.88 9.50 -4.47
N TYR A 125 9.37 8.65 -3.57
CA TYR A 125 9.90 8.56 -2.20
C TYR A 125 11.34 8.03 -2.16
N LEU A 126 11.66 7.01 -2.95
CA LEU A 126 12.99 6.40 -2.94
C LEU A 126 14.03 7.21 -3.73
N PHE A 127 13.66 7.75 -4.88
CA PHE A 127 14.60 8.31 -5.85
C PHE A 127 14.44 9.82 -6.08
N GLY A 128 13.34 10.42 -5.63
CA GLY A 128 13.11 11.86 -5.75
C GLY A 128 14.08 12.66 -4.86
N ASN A 129 14.47 13.84 -5.32
CA ASN A 129 15.14 14.81 -4.46
C ASN A 129 14.14 15.45 -3.47
N GLU A 130 14.65 16.17 -2.47
CA GLU A 130 13.79 16.71 -1.40
C GLU A 130 12.69 17.66 -1.94
N ASN A 131 13.00 18.49 -2.94
CA ASN A 131 12.00 19.38 -3.54
C ASN A 131 10.88 18.60 -4.24
N GLN A 132 11.21 17.49 -4.90
CA GLN A 132 10.24 16.61 -5.53
C GLN A 132 9.37 15.91 -4.47
N LYS A 133 9.99 15.38 -3.42
CA LYS A 133 9.27 14.72 -2.32
C LYS A 133 8.28 15.69 -1.66
N GLN A 134 8.73 16.87 -1.27
CA GLN A 134 7.88 17.88 -0.64
C GLN A 134 6.75 18.38 -1.55
N LYS A 135 6.98 18.44 -2.85
CA LYS A 135 5.98 18.90 -3.81
C LYS A 135 4.89 17.86 -4.08
N TYR A 136 5.27 16.59 -4.22
CA TYR A 136 4.37 15.56 -4.72
C TYR A 136 3.80 14.66 -3.63
N LEU A 137 4.62 14.21 -2.68
CA LEU A 137 4.20 13.17 -1.73
C LEU A 137 3.01 13.57 -0.86
N PRO A 138 2.93 14.79 -0.28
CA PRO A 138 1.78 15.15 0.55
C PRO A 138 0.45 15.10 -0.22
N LYS A 139 0.46 15.51 -1.48
CA LYS A 139 -0.74 15.51 -2.32
C LYS A 139 -1.14 14.12 -2.80
N LEU A 140 -0.16 13.26 -3.00
CA LEU A 140 -0.40 11.86 -3.33
C LEU A 140 -0.86 11.09 -2.10
N ALA A 141 -0.26 11.30 -0.94
CA ALA A 141 -0.65 10.64 0.31
C ALA A 141 -2.07 11.00 0.76
N SER A 142 -2.51 12.25 0.53
CA SER A 142 -3.87 12.70 0.84
C SER A 142 -4.93 12.28 -0.19
N GLY A 143 -4.52 11.77 -1.37
CA GLY A 143 -5.43 11.52 -2.47
C GLY A 143 -5.95 12.79 -3.19
N GLU A 144 -5.32 13.96 -2.96
CA GLU A 144 -5.60 15.17 -3.75
C GLU A 144 -5.17 14.95 -5.21
N TRP A 145 -4.02 14.29 -5.40
CA TRP A 145 -3.51 13.89 -6.70
C TRP A 145 -3.39 12.37 -6.78
N PHE A 146 -3.57 11.84 -7.99
CA PHE A 146 -3.31 10.44 -8.30
C PHE A 146 -2.13 10.32 -9.23
N GLY A 147 -1.26 9.37 -8.90
CA GLY A 147 -0.09 9.07 -9.71
C GLY A 147 -0.31 7.82 -10.55
N SER A 148 0.35 7.80 -11.69
CA SER A 148 0.42 6.65 -12.59
C SER A 148 1.84 6.51 -13.15
N TYR A 149 2.09 5.42 -13.85
CA TYR A 149 3.39 5.11 -14.41
C TYR A 149 3.30 4.89 -15.92
N CYS A 150 4.06 5.66 -16.67
CA CYS A 150 4.14 5.58 -18.13
C CYS A 150 5.46 4.89 -18.51
N LEU A 151 5.46 3.55 -18.60
CA LEU A 151 6.64 2.75 -18.87
C LEU A 151 6.80 2.42 -20.35
N THR A 152 5.71 2.07 -21.03
CA THR A 152 5.74 1.60 -22.40
C THR A 152 6.17 2.71 -23.37
N GLU A 153 7.13 2.40 -24.23
CA GLU A 153 7.58 3.25 -25.33
C GLU A 153 7.26 2.58 -26.68
N PRO A 154 7.31 3.33 -27.82
CA PRO A 154 7.00 2.74 -29.14
C PRO A 154 7.85 1.51 -29.49
N THR A 155 9.06 1.40 -28.96
CA THR A 155 10.02 0.31 -29.22
C THR A 155 10.22 -0.63 -28.03
N ALA A 156 9.59 -0.37 -26.88
CA ALA A 156 9.78 -1.11 -25.64
C ALA A 156 8.44 -1.36 -24.95
N GLY A 157 7.86 -2.54 -25.15
CA GLY A 157 6.66 -3.03 -24.46
C GLY A 157 7.04 -4.03 -23.38
N SER A 158 6.94 -5.32 -23.69
CA SER A 158 7.30 -6.41 -22.76
C SER A 158 8.77 -6.40 -22.35
N ASP A 159 9.65 -5.98 -23.23
CA ASP A 159 11.06 -5.68 -22.90
C ASP A 159 11.20 -4.23 -22.42
N ALA A 160 10.78 -4.00 -21.18
CA ALA A 160 10.80 -2.66 -20.57
C ALA A 160 12.21 -2.08 -20.39
N ASN A 161 13.25 -2.94 -20.37
CA ASN A 161 14.65 -2.51 -20.23
C ASN A 161 15.26 -1.99 -21.54
N SER A 162 14.59 -2.17 -22.68
CA SER A 162 15.04 -1.65 -23.98
C SER A 162 14.50 -0.24 -24.31
N GLY A 163 13.88 0.44 -23.37
CA GLY A 163 13.52 1.85 -23.45
C GLY A 163 14.72 2.75 -23.76
N LYS A 164 14.52 3.83 -24.51
CA LYS A 164 15.58 4.75 -24.97
C LYS A 164 15.49 6.09 -24.26
#